data_5ef14d7f5b867bf13af369e79565ca23
#
_entry.id   5ef14d7f5b867bf13af369e79565ca23
#
_cell.length_a   1.000
_cell.length_b   1.000
_cell.length_c   1.000
_cell.angle_alpha   90.00
_cell.angle_beta   90.00
_cell.angle_gamma   90.00
#
_symmetry.space_group_name_H-M   'P 1'
#
loop_
_entity.id
_entity.type
_entity.pdbx_description
1 polymer ?
#
loop_
_entity_poly.entity_id
_entity_poly.type
_entity_poly.pdbx_seq_one_letter_code
_entity_poly.pdbx_strand_id
1 'polypeptide(L)'
;MPNDRRPVSIDVHHQICQHYYAEAHLLQERQYREWLSTMVAEDIHLWMPVVEVRFLKDKRPEPTPDDAAIFNDRLEELTQRVERLYTGQVWMEDPPSKIRYFINNVQAFDVGGGEYDTRCNIFVQRHRRQDEAAQHSLGREDRLRRVGTGFKVVSRKLNLDARVIQDKNLYFFV
;
A
#
# COMPACT_ATOMS: atom_id res chain seq x y z
N MET A 1 -20.41 8.41 2.05
CA MET A 1 -19.25 8.91 2.83
C MET A 1 -19.66 10.20 3.49
N PRO A 2 -19.38 10.45 4.78
CA PRO A 2 -19.69 11.73 5.41
C PRO A 2 -18.88 12.83 4.71
N ASN A 3 -19.57 13.84 4.24
CA ASN A 3 -19.05 14.95 3.43
C ASN A 3 -18.36 16.03 4.29
N ASP A 4 -17.89 15.68 5.49
CA ASP A 4 -17.41 16.63 6.51
C ASP A 4 -15.91 16.50 6.81
N ARG A 5 -15.15 15.83 5.91
CA ARG A 5 -13.70 15.73 6.06
C ARG A 5 -13.02 17.02 5.61
N ARG A 6 -12.35 17.67 6.54
CA ARG A 6 -11.62 18.91 6.26
C ARG A 6 -10.32 18.60 5.49
N PRO A 7 -10.16 19.10 4.26
CA PRO A 7 -8.89 18.96 3.54
C PRO A 7 -7.74 19.60 4.34
N VAL A 8 -6.55 19.01 4.26
CA VAL A 8 -5.34 19.57 4.86
C VAL A 8 -4.89 20.83 4.12
N SER A 9 -3.99 21.61 4.75
CA SER A 9 -3.32 22.73 4.06
C SER A 9 -2.45 22.23 2.90
N ILE A 10 -2.13 23.13 1.97
CA ILE A 10 -1.28 22.80 0.82
C ILE A 10 0.10 22.29 1.25
N ASP A 11 0.66 22.84 2.32
CA ASP A 11 1.96 22.43 2.85
C ASP A 11 1.93 21.01 3.40
N VAL A 12 0.89 20.66 4.16
CA VAL A 12 0.70 19.30 4.69
C VAL A 12 0.42 18.31 3.56
N HIS A 13 -0.39 18.71 2.57
CA HIS A 13 -0.62 17.91 1.38
C HIS A 13 0.68 17.62 0.63
N HIS A 14 1.51 18.65 0.42
CA HIS A 14 2.82 18.51 -0.22
C HIS A 14 3.71 17.53 0.57
N GLN A 15 3.80 17.69 1.90
CA GLN A 15 4.58 16.78 2.77
C GLN A 15 4.11 15.32 2.64
N ILE A 16 2.79 15.08 2.59
CA ILE A 16 2.22 13.75 2.40
C ILE A 16 2.58 13.18 1.02
N CYS A 17 2.51 13.99 -0.04
CA CYS A 17 2.95 13.56 -1.36
C CYS A 17 4.44 13.18 -1.37
N GLN A 18 5.31 14.00 -0.74
CA GLN A 18 6.73 13.70 -0.63
C GLN A 18 6.99 12.42 0.18
N HIS A 19 6.22 12.18 1.24
CA HIS A 19 6.28 10.93 1.99
C HIS A 19 5.99 9.71 1.10
N TYR A 20 4.94 9.77 0.27
CA TYR A 20 4.60 8.70 -0.66
C TYR A 20 5.64 8.49 -1.76
N TYR A 21 6.27 9.57 -2.25
CA TYR A 21 7.35 9.45 -3.25
C TYR A 21 8.60 8.84 -2.64
N ALA A 22 8.93 9.20 -1.39
CA ALA A 22 10.03 8.58 -0.65
C ALA A 22 9.75 7.09 -0.38
N GLU A 23 8.51 6.73 0.03
CA GLU A 23 8.09 5.34 0.18
C GLU A 23 8.29 4.57 -1.12
N ALA A 24 7.76 5.09 -2.24
CA ALA A 24 7.91 4.46 -3.55
C ALA A 24 9.39 4.26 -3.92
N HIS A 25 10.26 5.23 -3.61
CA HIS A 25 11.69 5.13 -3.86
C HIS A 25 12.34 4.01 -3.05
N LEU A 26 12.08 3.92 -1.74
CA LEU A 26 12.61 2.84 -0.89
C LEU A 26 12.20 1.46 -1.41
N LEU A 27 10.92 1.31 -1.79
CA LEU A 27 10.40 0.05 -2.31
C LEU A 27 11.00 -0.31 -3.67
N GLN A 28 11.22 0.66 -4.57
CA GLN A 28 11.85 0.46 -5.88
C GLN A 28 13.32 0.04 -5.74
N GLU A 29 14.04 0.63 -4.77
CA GLU A 29 15.44 0.31 -4.48
C GLU A 29 15.59 -0.91 -3.57
N ARG A 30 14.47 -1.59 -3.25
CA ARG A 30 14.42 -2.80 -2.40
C ARG A 30 14.95 -2.58 -0.98
N GLN A 31 14.87 -1.34 -0.49
CA GLN A 31 15.25 -0.96 0.87
C GLN A 31 14.12 -1.28 1.87
N TYR A 32 13.63 -2.52 1.85
CA TYR A 32 12.41 -2.94 2.57
C TYR A 32 12.56 -2.84 4.09
N ARG A 33 13.75 -3.13 4.65
CA ARG A 33 14.00 -2.99 6.09
C ARG A 33 13.97 -1.53 6.52
N GLU A 34 14.53 -0.63 5.70
CA GLU A 34 14.47 0.81 5.95
C GLU A 34 13.02 1.32 5.83
N TRP A 35 12.28 0.88 4.82
CA TRP A 35 10.85 1.16 4.70
C TRP A 35 10.06 0.74 5.95
N LEU A 36 10.23 -0.49 6.45
CA LEU A 36 9.56 -0.95 7.68
C LEU A 36 9.88 -0.06 8.89
N SER A 37 11.16 0.26 9.10
CA SER A 37 11.59 1.01 10.29
C SER A 37 11.19 2.47 10.25
N THR A 38 11.21 3.10 9.07
CA THR A 38 11.02 4.56 8.93
C THR A 38 9.60 4.96 8.56
N MET A 39 8.89 4.16 7.74
CA MET A 39 7.60 4.52 7.15
C MET A 39 6.41 3.81 7.81
N VAL A 40 6.63 2.68 8.51
CA VAL A 40 5.57 1.85 9.08
C VAL A 40 5.50 2.06 10.58
N ALA A 41 4.30 2.22 11.12
CA ALA A 41 4.07 2.32 12.56
C ALA A 41 4.07 0.93 13.21
N GLU A 42 4.37 0.87 14.51
CA GLU A 42 4.36 -0.41 15.26
C GLU A 42 2.97 -1.03 15.35
N ASP A 43 1.93 -0.19 15.36
CA ASP A 43 0.53 -0.58 15.41
C ASP A 43 -0.13 -0.72 14.02
N ILE A 44 0.68 -0.89 12.97
CA ILE A 44 0.21 -1.03 11.58
C ILE A 44 -0.85 -2.12 11.41
N HIS A 45 -1.83 -1.82 10.58
CA HIS A 45 -2.74 -2.80 10.01
C HIS A 45 -2.81 -2.62 8.49
N LEU A 46 -2.22 -3.52 7.74
CA LEU A 46 -2.32 -3.58 6.29
C LEU A 46 -3.37 -4.61 5.89
N TRP A 47 -4.37 -4.19 5.15
CA TRP A 47 -5.47 -5.03 4.72
C TRP A 47 -5.74 -4.89 3.23
N MET A 48 -5.78 -6.02 2.54
CA MET A 48 -6.11 -6.12 1.13
C MET A 48 -7.18 -7.18 0.96
N PRO A 49 -8.47 -6.79 0.88
CA PRO A 49 -9.57 -7.73 0.71
C PRO A 49 -9.49 -8.48 -0.61
N VAL A 50 -10.12 -9.63 -0.67
CA VAL A 50 -10.38 -10.31 -1.94
C VAL A 50 -11.34 -9.47 -2.77
N VAL A 51 -11.01 -9.27 -4.05
CA VAL A 51 -11.86 -8.50 -4.96
C VAL A 51 -13.11 -9.28 -5.34
N GLU A 52 -14.27 -8.72 -5.01
CA GLU A 52 -15.56 -9.22 -5.45
C GLU A 52 -16.15 -8.31 -6.54
N VAL A 53 -16.55 -8.89 -7.66
CA VAL A 53 -17.37 -8.19 -8.65
C VAL A 53 -18.83 -8.34 -8.25
N ARG A 54 -19.46 -7.23 -7.88
CA ARG A 54 -20.85 -7.19 -7.44
C ARG A 54 -21.74 -6.47 -8.44
N PHE A 55 -22.97 -6.93 -8.59
CA PHE A 55 -23.98 -6.19 -9.32
C PHE A 55 -24.39 -4.94 -8.54
N LEU A 56 -24.79 -3.87 -9.23
CA LEU A 56 -25.23 -2.60 -8.61
C LEU A 56 -26.37 -2.75 -7.58
N LYS A 57 -27.19 -3.79 -7.72
CA LYS A 57 -28.29 -4.09 -6.80
C LYS A 57 -27.92 -5.06 -5.66
N ASP A 58 -26.67 -5.49 -5.61
CA ASP A 58 -26.19 -6.34 -4.52
C ASP A 58 -26.10 -5.50 -3.23
N LYS A 59 -26.82 -5.92 -2.20
CA LYS A 59 -26.92 -5.22 -0.92
C LYS A 59 -26.10 -5.87 0.19
N ARG A 60 -25.26 -6.87 -0.13
CA ARG A 60 -24.36 -7.45 0.88
C ARG A 60 -23.44 -6.36 1.45
N PRO A 61 -23.11 -6.42 2.73
CA PRO A 61 -22.17 -5.47 3.33
C PRO A 61 -20.80 -5.51 2.61
N GLU A 62 -20.06 -4.42 2.72
CA GLU A 62 -18.67 -4.40 2.27
C GLU A 62 -17.83 -5.37 3.12
N PRO A 63 -16.75 -5.95 2.54
CA PRO A 63 -15.84 -6.80 3.28
C PRO A 63 -15.23 -6.08 4.48
N THR A 64 -15.00 -6.83 5.54
CA THR A 64 -14.33 -6.39 6.76
C THR A 64 -13.01 -7.16 6.94
N PRO A 65 -12.11 -6.73 7.84
CA PRO A 65 -10.88 -7.47 8.12
C PRO A 65 -11.08 -8.90 8.67
N ASP A 66 -12.30 -9.24 9.10
CA ASP A 66 -12.65 -10.60 9.54
C ASP A 66 -13.00 -11.54 8.38
N ASP A 67 -13.18 -10.97 7.18
CA ASP A 67 -13.46 -11.74 5.97
C ASP A 67 -12.14 -12.18 5.29
N ALA A 68 -12.28 -13.04 4.27
CA ALA A 68 -11.14 -13.51 3.50
C ALA A 68 -10.41 -12.32 2.83
N ALA A 69 -9.09 -12.30 2.96
CA ALA A 69 -8.23 -11.25 2.43
C ALA A 69 -7.03 -11.82 1.67
N ILE A 70 -6.50 -11.04 0.73
CA ILE A 70 -5.22 -11.33 0.07
C ILE A 70 -4.08 -11.08 1.06
N PHE A 71 -4.16 -9.96 1.79
CA PHE A 71 -3.29 -9.63 2.91
C PHE A 71 -4.12 -9.10 4.08
N ASN A 72 -3.75 -9.50 5.28
CA ASN A 72 -4.29 -8.99 6.54
C ASN A 72 -3.15 -9.02 7.57
N ASP A 73 -2.20 -8.08 7.39
CA ASP A 73 -0.91 -8.13 8.03
C ASP A 73 -0.80 -7.07 9.14
N ARG A 74 -0.22 -7.45 10.25
CA ARG A 74 0.34 -6.57 11.27
C ARG A 74 1.85 -6.44 11.04
N LEU A 75 2.54 -5.74 11.94
CA LEU A 75 3.99 -5.53 11.81
C LEU A 75 4.77 -6.83 11.76
N GLU A 76 4.35 -7.85 12.51
CA GLU A 76 5.03 -9.14 12.53
C GLU A 76 4.99 -9.83 11.18
N GLU A 77 3.79 -9.96 10.57
CA GLU A 77 3.61 -10.58 9.25
C GLU A 77 4.34 -9.79 8.15
N LEU A 78 4.26 -8.45 8.20
CA LEU A 78 5.02 -7.60 7.27
C LEU A 78 6.53 -7.82 7.42
N THR A 79 7.02 -7.91 8.64
CA THR A 79 8.44 -8.18 8.91
C THR A 79 8.84 -9.54 8.36
N GLN A 80 8.06 -10.58 8.60
CA GLN A 80 8.31 -11.93 8.07
C GLN A 80 8.34 -11.93 6.52
N ARG A 81 7.41 -11.20 5.88
CA ARG A 81 7.41 -11.06 4.41
C ARG A 81 8.64 -10.35 3.89
N VAL A 82 9.10 -9.30 4.56
CA VAL A 82 10.33 -8.59 4.21
C VAL A 82 11.54 -9.49 4.40
N GLU A 83 11.69 -10.09 5.57
CA GLU A 83 12.85 -10.94 5.88
C GLU A 83 12.95 -12.14 4.93
N ARG A 84 11.82 -12.70 4.51
CA ARG A 84 11.81 -13.77 3.50
C ARG A 84 12.53 -13.39 2.21
N LEU A 85 12.44 -12.11 1.77
CA LEU A 85 13.14 -11.66 0.56
C LEU A 85 14.67 -11.63 0.71
N TYR A 86 15.18 -11.59 1.95
CA TYR A 86 16.62 -11.59 2.25
C TYR A 86 17.20 -12.97 2.51
N THR A 87 16.37 -14.02 2.57
CA THR A 87 16.84 -15.40 2.80
C THR A 87 17.57 -16.02 1.60
N GLY A 88 17.44 -15.41 0.41
CA GLY A 88 17.92 -16.00 -0.85
C GLY A 88 17.11 -17.22 -1.33
N GLN A 89 16.06 -17.62 -0.60
CA GLN A 89 15.21 -18.77 -0.95
C GLN A 89 14.07 -18.42 -1.90
N VAL A 90 13.85 -17.14 -2.17
CA VAL A 90 12.82 -16.67 -3.08
C VAL A 90 13.31 -16.70 -4.53
N TRP A 91 13.50 -17.91 -5.05
CA TRP A 91 14.04 -18.15 -6.40
C TRP A 91 13.25 -17.44 -7.51
N MET A 92 11.97 -17.12 -7.26
CA MET A 92 11.15 -16.36 -8.21
C MET A 92 11.53 -14.87 -8.26
N GLU A 93 12.33 -14.38 -7.33
CA GLU A 93 12.89 -13.03 -7.32
C GLU A 93 14.42 -13.05 -7.57
N ASP A 94 14.95 -14.13 -8.13
CA ASP A 94 16.31 -14.23 -8.62
C ASP A 94 16.30 -14.56 -10.14
N PRO A 95 16.73 -13.64 -11.01
CA PRO A 95 17.10 -12.24 -10.74
C PRO A 95 15.88 -11.39 -10.28
N PRO A 96 16.15 -10.32 -9.52
CA PRO A 96 15.10 -9.50 -8.93
C PRO A 96 14.29 -8.75 -9.98
N SER A 97 13.00 -8.59 -9.70
CA SER A 97 12.10 -7.79 -10.51
C SER A 97 12.46 -6.30 -10.43
N LYS A 98 12.31 -5.58 -11.53
CA LYS A 98 12.28 -4.11 -11.55
C LYS A 98 10.84 -3.66 -11.36
N ILE A 99 10.60 -2.85 -10.33
CA ILE A 99 9.26 -2.36 -10.00
C ILE A 99 9.25 -0.85 -10.11
N ARG A 100 8.17 -0.30 -10.66
CA ARG A 100 7.88 1.14 -10.70
C ARG A 100 6.52 1.40 -10.11
N TYR A 101 6.46 2.40 -9.23
CA TYR A 101 5.22 2.87 -8.61
C TYR A 101 4.87 4.24 -9.19
N PHE A 102 3.63 4.38 -9.63
CA PHE A 102 3.04 5.65 -10.05
C PHE A 102 1.91 5.96 -9.10
N ILE A 103 2.10 6.98 -8.26
CA ILE A 103 1.13 7.39 -7.24
C ILE A 103 0.47 8.67 -7.72
N ASN A 104 -0.86 8.65 -7.84
CA ASN A 104 -1.64 9.75 -8.37
C ASN A 104 -2.89 10.01 -7.51
N ASN A 105 -3.50 11.17 -7.76
CA ASN A 105 -4.78 11.57 -7.17
C ASN A 105 -4.76 11.55 -5.64
N VAL A 106 -3.64 11.97 -5.04
CA VAL A 106 -3.48 12.03 -3.59
C VAL A 106 -4.46 13.04 -3.01
N GLN A 107 -5.29 12.61 -2.08
CA GLN A 107 -6.14 13.46 -1.26
C GLN A 107 -5.83 13.19 0.21
N ALA A 108 -5.83 14.23 1.03
CA ALA A 108 -5.51 14.13 2.44
C ALA A 108 -6.47 14.97 3.28
N PHE A 109 -6.88 14.43 4.42
CA PHE A 109 -7.86 15.01 5.32
C PHE A 109 -7.35 14.94 6.75
N ASP A 110 -7.46 16.03 7.48
CA ASP A 110 -7.10 16.09 8.89
C ASP A 110 -8.23 15.42 9.72
N VAL A 111 -7.84 14.47 10.57
CA VAL A 111 -8.76 13.76 11.48
C VAL A 111 -8.47 14.10 12.94
N GLY A 112 -7.55 15.03 13.20
CA GLY A 112 -7.13 15.44 14.52
C GLY A 112 -6.03 14.56 15.12
N GLY A 113 -5.46 15.00 16.25
CA GLY A 113 -4.43 14.23 16.96
C GLY A 113 -3.11 14.03 16.20
N GLY A 114 -2.88 14.77 15.13
CA GLY A 114 -1.71 14.57 14.27
C GLY A 114 -1.86 13.37 13.33
N GLU A 115 -3.08 12.90 13.12
CA GLU A 115 -3.41 11.85 12.17
C GLU A 115 -4.14 12.40 10.93
N TYR A 116 -3.96 11.71 9.82
CA TYR A 116 -4.49 12.11 8.52
C TYR A 116 -5.04 10.90 7.77
N ASP A 117 -6.29 11.00 7.33
CA ASP A 117 -6.84 10.06 6.34
C ASP A 117 -6.40 10.48 4.95
N THR A 118 -5.90 9.54 4.20
CA THR A 118 -5.48 9.78 2.83
C THR A 118 -6.08 8.76 1.89
N ARG A 119 -6.21 9.13 0.62
CA ARG A 119 -6.53 8.21 -0.46
C ARG A 119 -5.74 8.57 -1.71
N CYS A 120 -5.33 7.57 -2.46
CA CYS A 120 -4.65 7.76 -3.74
C CYS A 120 -4.87 6.56 -4.65
N ASN A 121 -4.55 6.74 -5.92
CA ASN A 121 -4.48 5.65 -6.88
C ASN A 121 -3.02 5.27 -7.09
N ILE A 122 -2.78 3.97 -7.20
CA ILE A 122 -1.45 3.44 -7.48
C ILE A 122 -1.49 2.57 -8.72
N PHE A 123 -0.52 2.79 -9.59
CA PHE A 123 -0.22 1.89 -10.68
C PHE A 123 1.18 1.32 -10.46
N VAL A 124 1.26 0.00 -10.40
CA VAL A 124 2.52 -0.74 -10.22
C VAL A 124 2.86 -1.44 -11.51
N GLN A 125 4.04 -1.15 -12.04
CA GLN A 125 4.59 -1.85 -13.19
C GLN A 125 5.77 -2.70 -12.75
N ARG A 126 5.71 -4.00 -13.01
CA ARG A 126 6.76 -4.96 -12.71
C ARG A 126 7.32 -5.55 -13.99
N HIS A 127 8.62 -5.55 -14.12
CA HIS A 127 9.35 -6.24 -15.18
C HIS A 127 10.36 -7.22 -14.58
N ARG A 128 10.38 -8.42 -15.07
CA ARG A 128 11.33 -9.44 -14.71
C ARG A 128 11.75 -10.24 -15.94
N ARG A 129 13.05 -10.46 -16.11
CA ARG A 129 13.61 -11.12 -17.30
C ARG A 129 13.15 -10.44 -18.60
N GLN A 130 13.16 -11.16 -19.73
CA GLN A 130 12.83 -10.59 -21.03
C GLN A 130 11.31 -10.53 -21.29
N ASP A 131 10.57 -11.49 -20.73
CA ASP A 131 9.17 -11.74 -21.15
C ASP A 131 8.15 -11.60 -20.01
N GLU A 132 8.59 -11.33 -18.79
CA GLU A 132 7.68 -11.22 -17.63
C GLU A 132 7.39 -9.76 -17.30
N ALA A 133 6.28 -9.24 -17.79
CA ALA A 133 5.75 -7.94 -17.41
C ALA A 133 4.38 -8.11 -16.75
N ALA A 134 4.15 -7.42 -15.64
CA ALA A 134 2.86 -7.36 -14.97
C ALA A 134 2.53 -5.92 -14.61
N GLN A 135 1.24 -5.61 -14.61
CA GLN A 135 0.72 -4.30 -14.27
C GLN A 135 -0.44 -4.48 -13.30
N HIS A 136 -0.43 -3.67 -12.25
CA HIS A 136 -1.49 -3.68 -11.24
C HIS A 136 -1.96 -2.26 -10.98
N SER A 137 -3.26 -2.04 -11.04
CA SER A 137 -3.88 -0.81 -10.58
C SER A 137 -4.68 -1.08 -9.31
N LEU A 138 -4.61 -0.14 -8.38
CA LEU A 138 -5.27 -0.26 -7.09
C LEU A 138 -5.57 1.12 -6.49
N GLY A 139 -6.67 1.17 -5.75
CA GLY A 139 -6.94 2.26 -4.82
C GLY A 139 -6.28 1.98 -3.48
N ARG A 140 -5.74 3.03 -2.84
CA ARG A 140 -5.15 2.96 -1.51
C ARG A 140 -5.78 3.98 -0.58
N GLU A 141 -6.13 3.54 0.61
CA GLU A 141 -6.60 4.36 1.71
C GLU A 141 -5.67 4.14 2.91
N ASP A 142 -5.01 5.21 3.37
CA ASP A 142 -4.11 5.13 4.52
C ASP A 142 -4.60 6.02 5.66
N ARG A 143 -4.31 5.60 6.89
CA ARG A 143 -4.19 6.46 8.06
C ARG A 143 -2.72 6.71 8.30
N LEU A 144 -2.32 7.98 8.22
CA LEU A 144 -0.97 8.44 8.52
C LEU A 144 -0.95 9.12 9.88
N ARG A 145 0.08 8.85 10.67
CA ARG A 145 0.38 9.54 11.93
C ARG A 145 1.65 10.37 11.77
N ARG A 146 1.61 11.64 12.17
CA ARG A 146 2.78 12.50 12.18
C ARG A 146 3.77 12.05 13.26
N VAL A 147 5.04 11.87 12.88
CA VAL A 147 6.14 11.52 13.78
C VAL A 147 7.32 12.45 13.45
N GLY A 148 7.62 13.38 14.36
CA GLY A 148 8.60 14.43 14.10
C GLY A 148 8.21 15.26 12.87
N THR A 149 9.10 15.32 11.88
CA THR A 149 8.87 16.04 10.62
C THR A 149 8.23 15.17 9.52
N GLY A 150 8.13 13.85 9.75
CA GLY A 150 7.61 12.89 8.77
C GLY A 150 6.28 12.26 9.19
N PHE A 151 5.96 11.13 8.56
CA PHE A 151 4.75 10.35 8.84
C PHE A 151 5.10 8.87 8.95
N LYS A 152 4.24 8.12 9.66
CA LYS A 152 4.20 6.65 9.62
C LYS A 152 2.80 6.18 9.27
N VAL A 153 2.72 5.09 8.53
CA VAL A 153 1.45 4.44 8.18
C VAL A 153 0.96 3.62 9.36
N VAL A 154 -0.24 3.95 9.86
CA VAL A 154 -0.92 3.25 10.98
C VAL A 154 -1.91 2.23 10.47
N SER A 155 -2.62 2.55 9.39
CA SER A 155 -3.45 1.58 8.69
C SER A 155 -3.39 1.81 7.19
N ARG A 156 -3.49 0.74 6.43
CA ARG A 156 -3.50 0.76 4.98
C ARG A 156 -4.52 -0.22 4.45
N LYS A 157 -5.50 0.28 3.71
CA LYS A 157 -6.42 -0.54 2.93
C LYS A 157 -6.05 -0.45 1.45
N LEU A 158 -5.91 -1.61 0.82
CA LEU A 158 -5.57 -1.74 -0.59
C LEU A 158 -6.76 -2.38 -1.34
N ASN A 159 -7.28 -1.69 -2.33
CA ASN A 159 -8.35 -2.18 -3.18
C ASN A 159 -7.79 -2.46 -4.57
N LEU A 160 -7.50 -3.73 -4.86
CA LEU A 160 -7.03 -4.15 -6.18
C LEU A 160 -8.19 -4.06 -7.19
N ASP A 161 -7.95 -3.51 -8.38
CA ASP A 161 -9.00 -3.39 -9.41
C ASP A 161 -9.25 -4.72 -10.12
N ALA A 162 -8.21 -5.55 -10.24
CA ALA A 162 -8.30 -6.83 -10.93
C ALA A 162 -8.82 -7.94 -10.00
N ARG A 163 -9.92 -8.60 -10.40
CA ARG A 163 -10.43 -9.79 -9.70
C ARG A 163 -9.50 -10.99 -9.83
N VAL A 164 -8.88 -11.14 -10.98
CA VAL A 164 -7.95 -12.25 -11.26
C VAL A 164 -6.56 -11.64 -11.40
N ILE A 165 -5.68 -12.03 -10.48
CA ILE A 165 -4.28 -11.64 -10.53
C ILE A 165 -3.61 -12.52 -11.59
N GLN A 166 -3.21 -11.90 -12.70
CA GLN A 166 -2.52 -12.61 -13.80
C GLN A 166 -1.03 -12.83 -13.51
N ASP A 167 -0.52 -12.19 -12.46
CA ASP A 167 0.85 -12.36 -12.03
C ASP A 167 0.99 -13.66 -11.21
N LYS A 168 2.13 -14.31 -11.33
CA LYS A 168 2.42 -15.55 -10.60
C LYS A 168 2.50 -15.33 -9.09
N ASN A 169 2.89 -14.12 -8.67
CA ASN A 169 3.02 -13.75 -7.26
C ASN A 169 2.94 -12.24 -7.07
N LEU A 170 2.42 -11.81 -5.93
CA LEU A 170 2.46 -10.42 -5.48
C LEU A 170 3.67 -10.18 -4.57
N TYR A 171 4.87 -10.09 -5.15
CA TYR A 171 6.13 -9.83 -4.43
C TYR A 171 6.45 -8.35 -4.29
N PHE A 172 5.49 -7.48 -4.37
CA PHE A 172 5.67 -6.07 -4.15
C PHE A 172 4.92 -5.61 -2.89
N PHE A 173 5.42 -4.55 -2.30
CA PHE A 173 4.76 -3.83 -1.22
C PHE A 173 4.15 -2.54 -1.79
N VAL A 174 2.99 -2.14 -1.27
CA VAL A 174 2.27 -0.93 -1.67
C VAL A 174 1.67 -0.24 -0.46
#